data_5854154b44178cb5070593e0dccddeba
#
_entry.id   5854154b44178cb5070593e0dccddeba
#
_cell.length_a   1.000
_cell.length_b   1.000
_cell.length_c   1.000
_cell.angle_alpha   90.00
_cell.angle_beta   90.00
_cell.angle_gamma   90.00
#
_symmetry.space_group_name_H-M   'P 1'
#
loop_
_entity.id
_entity.type
_entity.pdbx_description
1 polymer ?
#
loop_
_entity_poly.entity_id
_entity_poly.type
_entity_poly.pdbx_seq_one_letter_code
_entity_poly.pdbx_strand_id
1 'polypeptide(L)'
;MASVNSDEWRAVCHKFTSAQNLTLVESRNDPDNEPFRSKYKARELLAEIYCSLKSFEVGEEESGGGRPPTEPPVDGQREDGFGEGVGGDSPAGLRAARLAAVEYYLGVNHVDTEELSAGQEHLMNCVKLLERCSVSSENVSLFIHVRNQLGILWAGRDETETSQGFLETAESNYQRYMKEDGSPPTDMTEYFTTEENLLTHQERTKRFELAYTHTMYYLAQVYKNLGETERAATYCHSTLQRQLQLNQFSPMEWALNAATLSQYYITKGLYMEGRHCLSAATVISGLAGEAPSEAAAQESEAESERREQLRQKRAEIARCWIKYCLNLLQDSKKLLEDSIGELDTDRQEEMKMARRREEEEEEKGRKSALLFGSEDTFDSIASLEEKVWTLLKPIKLSTCVHSFLQAKEYFEMDGHVTDHVEILQDHSALFRSLAFYEEDLERRCKMHKRRVDMLEPICNDLNAQYYLMIRRQMMFELAEIYNEMMDLKLTLANRQADSETLDNHTIKKFNHLCSASAKYFQMFLDSLCSPEGKIPEHLEEEVLRPALVARFRVARLYSRLISSSPSAQLENLDKSLEHYQYVVQYCEAHPEAAATVETELELSTEMVGLLPLKINRLKAKMAVNS
;
A
#
# COMPACT_ATOMS: atom_id res chain seq x y z
N MET A 1 -52.78 -15.81 -14.78
CA MET A 1 -52.00 -16.52 -13.76
C MET A 1 -52.53 -17.94 -13.62
N ALA A 2 -51.93 -18.90 -14.30
CA ALA A 2 -52.15 -20.31 -13.99
C ALA A 2 -51.54 -20.53 -12.58
N SER A 3 -52.38 -21.04 -11.66
CA SER A 3 -52.04 -21.24 -10.26
C SER A 3 -50.97 -22.34 -10.14
N VAL A 4 -49.72 -21.93 -10.03
CA VAL A 4 -48.75 -22.76 -9.33
C VAL A 4 -49.41 -23.09 -7.99
N ASN A 5 -49.55 -24.38 -7.67
CA ASN A 5 -50.19 -24.82 -6.44
C ASN A 5 -49.52 -24.07 -5.28
N SER A 6 -50.29 -23.30 -4.51
CA SER A 6 -49.77 -22.45 -3.43
C SER A 6 -48.86 -23.22 -2.47
N ASP A 7 -49.10 -24.54 -2.33
CA ASP A 7 -48.32 -25.41 -1.45
C ASP A 7 -46.96 -25.79 -2.07
N GLU A 8 -46.88 -25.98 -3.38
CA GLU A 8 -45.61 -26.25 -4.09
C GLU A 8 -44.69 -25.06 -4.06
N TRP A 9 -45.25 -23.87 -4.27
CA TRP A 9 -44.47 -22.64 -4.17
C TRP A 9 -43.94 -22.38 -2.74
N ARG A 10 -44.76 -22.62 -1.72
CA ARG A 10 -44.33 -22.54 -0.32
C ARG A 10 -43.21 -23.52 -0.01
N ALA A 11 -43.26 -24.74 -0.58
CA ALA A 11 -42.20 -25.73 -0.43
C ALA A 11 -40.87 -25.23 -1.04
N VAL A 12 -40.89 -24.58 -2.21
CA VAL A 12 -39.71 -23.96 -2.82
C VAL A 12 -39.15 -22.85 -1.94
N CYS A 13 -39.97 -21.93 -1.43
CA CYS A 13 -39.55 -20.88 -0.52
C CYS A 13 -38.91 -21.41 0.76
N HIS A 14 -39.51 -22.48 1.34
CA HIS A 14 -38.96 -23.12 2.54
C HIS A 14 -37.60 -23.78 2.27
N LYS A 15 -37.44 -24.49 1.15
CA LYS A 15 -36.17 -25.07 0.74
C LYS A 15 -35.10 -24.00 0.57
N PHE A 16 -35.46 -22.87 -0.06
CA PHE A 16 -34.52 -21.74 -0.25
C PHE A 16 -34.07 -21.13 1.08
N THR A 17 -35.02 -20.91 2.00
CA THR A 17 -34.69 -20.40 3.35
C THR A 17 -33.78 -21.38 4.10
N SER A 18 -34.03 -22.68 3.98
CA SER A 18 -33.18 -23.71 4.57
C SER A 18 -31.78 -23.73 3.96
N ALA A 19 -31.65 -23.59 2.64
CA ALA A 19 -30.37 -23.51 1.94
C ALA A 19 -29.57 -22.27 2.38
N GLN A 20 -30.24 -21.11 2.53
CA GLN A 20 -29.59 -19.90 3.04
C GLN A 20 -29.10 -20.05 4.48
N ASN A 21 -29.90 -20.67 5.36
CA ASN A 21 -29.49 -20.96 6.75
C ASN A 21 -28.27 -21.88 6.81
N LEU A 22 -28.27 -22.95 6.01
CA LEU A 22 -27.12 -23.87 5.88
C LEU A 22 -25.85 -23.13 5.41
N THR A 23 -25.98 -22.24 4.42
CA THR A 23 -24.85 -21.53 3.85
C THR A 23 -24.31 -20.43 4.78
N LEU A 24 -25.17 -19.66 5.45
CA LEU A 24 -24.78 -18.44 6.18
C LEU A 24 -24.57 -18.66 7.68
N VAL A 25 -25.25 -19.63 8.27
CA VAL A 25 -25.27 -19.83 9.73
C VAL A 25 -24.62 -21.16 10.11
N GLU A 26 -25.13 -22.27 9.58
CA GLU A 26 -24.68 -23.60 10.00
C GLU A 26 -23.24 -23.90 9.54
N SER A 27 -22.86 -23.44 8.34
CA SER A 27 -21.52 -23.65 7.80
C SER A 27 -20.38 -23.09 8.68
N ARG A 28 -20.68 -22.13 9.54
CA ARG A 28 -19.71 -21.58 10.50
C ARG A 28 -19.35 -22.55 11.63
N ASN A 29 -20.17 -23.57 11.82
CA ASN A 29 -19.99 -24.56 12.86
C ASN A 29 -19.67 -25.94 12.26
N ASP A 30 -19.36 -26.01 10.96
CA ASP A 30 -18.91 -27.24 10.33
C ASP A 30 -17.58 -27.69 10.95
N PRO A 31 -17.39 -29.00 11.18
CA PRO A 31 -16.15 -29.50 11.78
C PRO A 31 -14.96 -29.40 10.81
N ASP A 32 -13.76 -29.18 11.34
CA ASP A 32 -12.52 -28.98 10.54
C ASP A 32 -12.23 -30.14 9.57
N ASN A 33 -12.67 -31.34 9.86
CA ASN A 33 -12.53 -32.49 8.96
C ASN A 33 -13.57 -32.54 7.83
N GLU A 34 -14.64 -31.75 7.92
CA GLU A 34 -15.69 -31.60 6.89
C GLU A 34 -16.09 -30.11 6.77
N PRO A 35 -15.22 -29.20 6.35
CA PRO A 35 -15.43 -27.76 6.45
C PRO A 35 -16.55 -27.22 5.55
N PHE A 36 -17.02 -27.98 4.58
CA PHE A 36 -18.07 -27.57 3.63
C PHE A 36 -19.34 -28.42 3.73
N ARG A 37 -19.52 -29.21 4.80
CA ARG A 37 -20.63 -30.12 4.96
C ARG A 37 -22.00 -29.46 4.80
N SER A 38 -22.23 -28.34 5.45
CA SER A 38 -23.48 -27.60 5.39
C SER A 38 -23.66 -26.94 4.01
N LYS A 39 -22.60 -26.49 3.38
CA LYS A 39 -22.64 -25.92 2.01
C LYS A 39 -23.00 -26.96 0.96
N TYR A 40 -22.53 -28.21 1.09
CA TYR A 40 -22.95 -29.31 0.19
C TYR A 40 -24.44 -29.65 0.33
N LYS A 41 -24.97 -29.66 1.56
CA LYS A 41 -26.41 -29.83 1.78
C LYS A 41 -27.25 -28.70 1.19
N ALA A 42 -26.76 -27.45 1.33
CA ALA A 42 -27.41 -26.30 0.71
C ALA A 42 -27.45 -26.41 -0.82
N ARG A 43 -26.37 -26.94 -1.43
CA ARG A 43 -26.30 -27.21 -2.89
C ARG A 43 -27.35 -28.19 -3.35
N GLU A 44 -27.56 -29.28 -2.62
CA GLU A 44 -28.60 -30.26 -2.93
C GLU A 44 -29.98 -29.61 -2.95
N LEU A 45 -30.30 -28.78 -1.94
CA LEU A 45 -31.58 -28.05 -1.90
C LEU A 45 -31.72 -27.05 -3.06
N LEU A 46 -30.66 -26.34 -3.42
CA LEU A 46 -30.67 -25.44 -4.57
C LEU A 46 -30.89 -26.17 -5.89
N ALA A 47 -30.26 -27.33 -6.07
CA ALA A 47 -30.47 -28.18 -7.25
C ALA A 47 -31.94 -28.71 -7.33
N GLU A 48 -32.55 -29.09 -6.19
CA GLU A 48 -33.97 -29.46 -6.14
C GLU A 48 -34.88 -28.29 -6.50
N ILE A 49 -34.59 -27.07 -6.03
CA ILE A 49 -35.30 -25.84 -6.42
C ILE A 49 -35.21 -25.63 -7.92
N TYR A 50 -34.02 -25.77 -8.51
CA TYR A 50 -33.80 -25.64 -9.94
C TYR A 50 -34.63 -26.62 -10.77
N CYS A 51 -34.65 -27.88 -10.37
CA CYS A 51 -35.50 -28.91 -11.01
C CYS A 51 -36.99 -28.60 -10.88
N SER A 52 -37.44 -28.13 -9.71
CA SER A 52 -38.84 -27.72 -9.50
C SER A 52 -39.23 -26.54 -10.39
N LEU A 53 -38.38 -25.51 -10.52
CA LEU A 53 -38.66 -24.38 -11.41
C LEU A 53 -38.72 -24.78 -12.89
N LYS A 54 -37.89 -25.73 -13.34
CA LYS A 54 -37.94 -26.28 -14.70
C LYS A 54 -39.18 -27.11 -14.96
N SER A 55 -39.66 -27.92 -13.99
CA SER A 55 -40.86 -28.72 -14.14
C SER A 55 -42.11 -27.83 -14.31
N PHE A 56 -42.14 -26.64 -13.72
CA PHE A 56 -43.19 -25.66 -13.94
C PHE A 56 -43.24 -25.14 -15.39
N GLU A 57 -42.14 -25.20 -16.16
CA GLU A 57 -42.10 -24.86 -17.60
C GLU A 57 -42.84 -25.86 -18.46
N VAL A 58 -42.64 -27.15 -18.21
CA VAL A 58 -43.22 -28.24 -19.04
C VAL A 58 -44.73 -28.33 -18.87
N GLY A 59 -45.24 -28.04 -17.67
CA GLY A 59 -46.69 -28.09 -17.40
C GLY A 59 -47.52 -26.97 -18.07
N GLU A 60 -46.90 -25.84 -18.46
CA GLU A 60 -47.58 -24.75 -19.16
C GLU A 60 -47.61 -24.94 -20.69
N GLU A 61 -46.63 -25.60 -21.30
CA GLU A 61 -46.64 -25.91 -22.74
C GLU A 61 -47.68 -27.01 -23.09
N GLU A 62 -47.96 -27.96 -22.19
CA GLU A 62 -48.98 -28.98 -22.40
C GLU A 62 -50.42 -28.46 -22.25
N SER A 63 -50.66 -27.38 -21.54
CA SER A 63 -52.00 -26.81 -21.31
C SER A 63 -52.48 -25.83 -22.38
N GLY A 64 -51.60 -25.39 -23.29
CA GLY A 64 -51.89 -24.50 -24.42
C GLY A 64 -52.17 -25.27 -25.70
N GLY A 65 -53.40 -25.80 -25.86
CA GLY A 65 -53.82 -26.67 -26.96
C GLY A 65 -53.58 -26.08 -28.36
N GLY A 66 -52.93 -26.86 -29.14
CA GLY A 66 -52.82 -27.10 -30.55
C GLY A 66 -53.26 -26.11 -31.60
N ARG A 67 -52.30 -25.72 -32.43
CA ARG A 67 -52.50 -25.47 -33.84
C ARG A 67 -51.32 -26.08 -34.63
N PRO A 68 -51.58 -26.89 -35.69
CA PRO A 68 -50.50 -27.53 -36.42
C PRO A 68 -49.69 -26.54 -37.28
N PRO A 69 -48.42 -26.83 -37.57
CA PRO A 69 -47.56 -25.94 -38.30
C PRO A 69 -47.86 -25.93 -39.80
N THR A 70 -48.02 -24.74 -40.38
CA THR A 70 -47.95 -24.51 -41.82
C THR A 70 -46.50 -24.28 -42.22
N GLU A 71 -46.12 -24.85 -43.38
CA GLU A 71 -44.81 -24.96 -44.00
C GLU A 71 -44.02 -23.65 -44.10
N PRO A 72 -42.67 -23.76 -44.21
CA PRO A 72 -41.77 -22.59 -44.20
C PRO A 72 -41.68 -21.93 -45.59
N PRO A 73 -41.50 -20.59 -45.68
CA PRO A 73 -41.08 -19.93 -46.88
C PRO A 73 -39.50 -19.91 -46.95
N VAL A 74 -39.08 -20.10 -48.18
CA VAL A 74 -37.68 -20.15 -48.65
C VAL A 74 -37.10 -18.76 -48.71
N ASP A 75 -35.86 -18.68 -48.25
CA ASP A 75 -34.73 -17.84 -48.71
C ASP A 75 -34.80 -16.30 -48.75
N GLY A 76 -33.83 -15.69 -48.07
CA GLY A 76 -33.21 -14.44 -48.53
C GLY A 76 -33.46 -13.21 -47.67
N GLN A 77 -32.53 -12.92 -46.85
CA GLN A 77 -31.99 -11.63 -46.46
C GLN A 77 -31.77 -11.54 -44.93
N ARG A 78 -30.51 -11.41 -44.57
CA ARG A 78 -30.09 -11.01 -43.22
C ARG A 78 -30.47 -9.56 -43.02
N GLU A 79 -31.44 -9.30 -42.18
CA GLU A 79 -31.61 -8.01 -41.52
C GLU A 79 -31.22 -8.19 -40.03
N ASP A 80 -30.32 -7.33 -39.57
CA ASP A 80 -29.94 -7.19 -38.18
C ASP A 80 -31.14 -6.71 -37.34
N GLY A 81 -31.99 -7.65 -36.94
CA GLY A 81 -33.12 -7.40 -36.06
C GLY A 81 -32.68 -7.59 -34.62
N PHE A 82 -32.47 -6.51 -33.90
CA PHE A 82 -32.52 -6.52 -32.44
C PHE A 82 -33.84 -7.17 -32.03
N GLY A 83 -33.78 -8.38 -31.50
CA GLY A 83 -34.94 -9.03 -30.94
C GLY A 83 -35.48 -8.19 -29.78
N GLU A 84 -36.78 -7.86 -29.84
CA GLU A 84 -37.52 -7.24 -28.73
C GLU A 84 -37.36 -8.17 -27.51
N GLY A 85 -36.55 -7.73 -26.52
CA GLY A 85 -36.34 -8.45 -25.26
C GLY A 85 -37.69 -8.61 -24.55
N VAL A 86 -37.94 -9.76 -24.00
CA VAL A 86 -39.12 -10.02 -23.15
C VAL A 86 -39.14 -8.98 -22.05
N GLY A 87 -40.19 -8.14 -21.97
CA GLY A 87 -40.33 -7.09 -20.95
C GLY A 87 -40.15 -7.71 -19.53
N GLY A 88 -39.34 -7.05 -18.69
CA GLY A 88 -38.99 -7.54 -17.35
C GLY A 88 -40.21 -7.81 -16.47
N ASP A 89 -41.30 -7.09 -16.63
CA ASP A 89 -42.56 -7.21 -15.86
C ASP A 89 -43.47 -8.33 -16.36
N SER A 90 -43.00 -9.16 -17.29
CA SER A 90 -43.77 -10.31 -17.77
C SER A 90 -43.59 -11.52 -16.87
N PRO A 91 -44.62 -12.44 -16.77
CA PRO A 91 -44.45 -13.69 -16.01
C PRO A 91 -43.25 -14.55 -16.46
N ALA A 92 -42.91 -14.46 -17.75
CA ALA A 92 -41.72 -15.13 -18.30
C ALA A 92 -40.41 -14.45 -17.83
N GLY A 93 -40.37 -13.12 -17.70
CA GLY A 93 -39.23 -12.39 -17.17
C GLY A 93 -38.94 -12.74 -15.70
N LEU A 94 -39.97 -12.76 -14.86
CA LEU A 94 -39.81 -13.14 -13.44
C LEU A 94 -39.34 -14.58 -13.28
N ARG A 95 -39.79 -15.49 -14.12
CA ARG A 95 -39.36 -16.88 -14.13
C ARG A 95 -37.88 -16.99 -14.52
N ALA A 96 -37.47 -16.30 -15.56
CA ALA A 96 -36.07 -16.26 -15.99
C ALA A 96 -35.17 -15.70 -14.88
N ALA A 97 -35.60 -14.65 -14.17
CA ALA A 97 -34.90 -14.08 -13.04
C ALA A 97 -34.78 -15.09 -11.87
N ARG A 98 -35.80 -15.87 -11.58
CA ARG A 98 -35.74 -16.93 -10.54
C ARG A 98 -34.75 -18.03 -10.90
N LEU A 99 -34.78 -18.55 -12.14
CA LEU A 99 -33.81 -19.53 -12.61
C LEU A 99 -32.38 -18.97 -12.58
N ALA A 100 -32.19 -17.73 -13.04
CA ALA A 100 -30.91 -17.06 -12.97
C ALA A 100 -30.42 -16.88 -11.52
N ALA A 101 -31.32 -16.58 -10.57
CA ALA A 101 -30.96 -16.47 -9.16
C ALA A 101 -30.48 -17.81 -8.56
N VAL A 102 -31.15 -18.95 -8.92
CA VAL A 102 -30.67 -20.27 -8.47
C VAL A 102 -29.28 -20.58 -9.06
N GLU A 103 -29.07 -20.32 -10.35
CA GLU A 103 -27.74 -20.45 -10.98
C GLU A 103 -26.68 -19.58 -10.26
N TYR A 104 -27.03 -18.36 -9.88
CA TYR A 104 -26.15 -17.50 -9.09
C TYR A 104 -25.78 -18.14 -7.74
N TYR A 105 -26.76 -18.60 -6.98
CA TYR A 105 -26.51 -19.20 -5.67
C TYR A 105 -25.75 -20.53 -5.76
N LEU A 106 -26.00 -21.36 -6.79
CA LEU A 106 -25.18 -22.53 -7.08
C LEU A 106 -23.74 -22.14 -7.42
N GLY A 107 -23.57 -21.13 -8.26
CA GLY A 107 -22.25 -20.61 -8.63
C GLY A 107 -21.45 -20.13 -7.42
N VAL A 108 -22.07 -19.31 -6.56
CA VAL A 108 -21.43 -18.83 -5.32
C VAL A 108 -21.09 -20.01 -4.38
N ASN A 109 -22.01 -20.96 -4.23
CA ASN A 109 -21.78 -22.13 -3.39
C ASN A 109 -20.60 -22.97 -3.88
N HIS A 110 -20.45 -23.18 -5.20
CA HIS A 110 -19.30 -23.89 -5.77
C HIS A 110 -17.98 -23.11 -5.59
N VAL A 111 -18.00 -21.79 -5.76
CA VAL A 111 -16.83 -20.94 -5.48
C VAL A 111 -16.42 -21.04 -4.01
N ASP A 112 -17.38 -20.98 -3.12
CA ASP A 112 -17.17 -21.06 -1.67
C ASP A 112 -16.67 -22.44 -1.18
N THR A 113 -16.83 -23.47 -2.00
CA THR A 113 -16.32 -24.83 -1.75
C THR A 113 -15.09 -25.16 -2.60
N GLU A 114 -14.42 -24.13 -3.13
CA GLU A 114 -13.19 -24.22 -3.93
C GLU A 114 -13.33 -24.94 -5.29
N GLU A 115 -14.57 -25.17 -5.74
CA GLU A 115 -14.88 -25.78 -7.03
C GLU A 115 -15.04 -24.68 -8.12
N LEU A 116 -13.97 -23.91 -8.35
CA LEU A 116 -14.00 -22.67 -9.13
C LEU A 116 -14.53 -22.82 -10.56
N SER A 117 -14.25 -23.95 -11.23
CA SER A 117 -14.68 -24.19 -12.62
C SER A 117 -16.18 -24.41 -12.71
N ALA A 118 -16.77 -25.20 -11.80
CA ALA A 118 -18.20 -25.41 -11.72
C ALA A 118 -18.92 -24.12 -11.30
N GLY A 119 -18.35 -23.38 -10.35
CA GLY A 119 -18.85 -22.06 -9.94
C GLY A 119 -18.91 -21.08 -11.10
N GLN A 120 -17.87 -21.01 -11.92
CA GLN A 120 -17.85 -20.18 -13.13
C GLN A 120 -18.93 -20.58 -14.11
N GLU A 121 -19.14 -21.88 -14.36
CA GLU A 121 -20.16 -22.35 -15.30
C GLU A 121 -21.55 -21.90 -14.88
N HIS A 122 -21.92 -22.09 -13.62
CA HIS A 122 -23.19 -21.63 -13.06
C HIS A 122 -23.36 -20.11 -13.13
N LEU A 123 -22.33 -19.31 -12.75
CA LEU A 123 -22.37 -17.85 -12.85
C LEU A 123 -22.51 -17.38 -14.31
N MET A 124 -21.84 -18.03 -15.27
CA MET A 124 -22.01 -17.71 -16.70
C MET A 124 -23.38 -18.12 -17.22
N ASN A 125 -23.98 -19.21 -16.74
CA ASN A 125 -25.35 -19.57 -17.07
C ASN A 125 -26.34 -18.54 -16.52
N CYS A 126 -26.12 -18.03 -15.31
CA CYS A 126 -26.90 -16.91 -14.77
C CYS A 126 -26.84 -15.69 -15.69
N VAL A 127 -25.65 -15.29 -16.16
CA VAL A 127 -25.49 -14.16 -17.10
C VAL A 127 -26.27 -14.42 -18.38
N LYS A 128 -26.14 -15.61 -19.00
CA LYS A 128 -26.86 -15.97 -20.24
C LYS A 128 -28.39 -15.90 -20.09
N LEU A 129 -28.92 -16.28 -18.93
CA LEU A 129 -30.34 -16.19 -18.64
C LEU A 129 -30.79 -14.73 -18.51
N LEU A 130 -30.01 -13.90 -17.84
CA LEU A 130 -30.29 -12.48 -17.64
C LEU A 130 -30.18 -11.68 -18.94
N GLU A 131 -29.23 -11.97 -19.82
CA GLU A 131 -29.03 -11.27 -21.10
C GLU A 131 -30.19 -11.47 -22.09
N ARG A 132 -31.07 -12.44 -21.86
CA ARG A 132 -32.33 -12.60 -22.61
C ARG A 132 -33.44 -11.65 -22.16
N CYS A 133 -33.25 -10.98 -21.02
CA CYS A 133 -34.21 -10.05 -20.43
C CYS A 133 -33.68 -8.63 -20.52
N SER A 134 -34.58 -7.65 -20.70
CA SER A 134 -34.22 -6.24 -20.48
C SER A 134 -33.92 -5.98 -19.00
N VAL A 135 -33.00 -5.05 -18.73
CA VAL A 135 -32.70 -4.62 -17.35
C VAL A 135 -33.90 -3.84 -16.80
N SER A 136 -34.41 -4.26 -15.65
CA SER A 136 -35.58 -3.69 -14.97
C SER A 136 -35.38 -3.67 -13.46
N SER A 137 -36.32 -3.05 -12.73
CA SER A 137 -36.33 -3.05 -11.26
C SER A 137 -36.40 -4.45 -10.66
N GLU A 138 -36.89 -5.45 -11.41
CA GLU A 138 -36.98 -6.83 -10.94
C GLU A 138 -35.66 -7.61 -11.01
N ASN A 139 -34.72 -7.24 -11.89
CA ASN A 139 -33.55 -8.07 -12.15
C ASN A 139 -32.19 -7.35 -12.04
N VAL A 140 -32.16 -6.03 -12.01
CA VAL A 140 -30.91 -5.25 -12.01
C VAL A 140 -29.99 -5.57 -10.84
N SER A 141 -30.54 -5.86 -9.67
CA SER A 141 -29.74 -6.27 -8.50
C SER A 141 -28.95 -7.55 -8.80
N LEU A 142 -29.59 -8.55 -9.39
CA LEU A 142 -28.92 -9.80 -9.77
C LEU A 142 -27.91 -9.60 -10.90
N PHE A 143 -28.18 -8.70 -11.86
CA PHE A 143 -27.21 -8.32 -12.91
C PHE A 143 -25.90 -7.81 -12.32
N ILE A 144 -25.97 -7.00 -11.26
CA ILE A 144 -24.78 -6.46 -10.58
C ILE A 144 -24.08 -7.55 -9.78
N HIS A 145 -24.83 -8.31 -8.98
CA HIS A 145 -24.27 -9.33 -8.11
C HIS A 145 -23.51 -10.42 -8.88
N VAL A 146 -24.07 -10.94 -9.98
CA VAL A 146 -23.40 -12.00 -10.76
C VAL A 146 -22.12 -11.50 -11.41
N ARG A 147 -22.10 -10.24 -11.88
CA ARG A 147 -20.90 -9.65 -12.49
C ARG A 147 -19.83 -9.33 -11.46
N ASN A 148 -20.22 -8.91 -10.26
CA ASN A 148 -19.30 -8.76 -9.15
C ASN A 148 -18.62 -10.10 -8.81
N GLN A 149 -19.38 -11.18 -8.71
CA GLN A 149 -18.83 -12.52 -8.42
C GLN A 149 -17.89 -13.01 -9.52
N LEU A 150 -18.24 -12.81 -10.79
CA LEU A 150 -17.35 -13.14 -11.90
C LEU A 150 -16.09 -12.27 -11.89
N GLY A 151 -16.22 -10.97 -11.61
CA GLY A 151 -15.08 -10.08 -11.47
C GLY A 151 -14.11 -10.56 -10.37
N ILE A 152 -14.64 -10.94 -9.21
CA ILE A 152 -13.85 -11.50 -8.10
C ILE A 152 -13.16 -12.80 -8.51
N LEU A 153 -13.91 -13.72 -9.14
CA LEU A 153 -13.38 -15.01 -9.57
C LEU A 153 -12.22 -14.86 -10.54
N TRP A 154 -12.34 -13.97 -11.54
CA TRP A 154 -11.29 -13.74 -12.54
C TRP A 154 -10.11 -12.98 -11.96
N ALA A 155 -10.32 -12.03 -11.04
CA ALA A 155 -9.24 -11.39 -10.30
C ALA A 155 -8.42 -12.39 -9.47
N GLY A 156 -9.08 -13.38 -8.85
CA GLY A 156 -8.40 -14.45 -8.11
C GLY A 156 -7.61 -15.44 -8.99
N ARG A 157 -7.79 -15.37 -10.32
CA ARG A 157 -7.03 -16.16 -11.32
C ARG A 157 -5.97 -15.34 -12.05
N ASP A 158 -5.67 -14.12 -11.60
CA ASP A 158 -4.78 -13.15 -12.25
C ASP A 158 -5.22 -12.69 -13.66
N GLU A 159 -6.47 -12.99 -14.06
CA GLU A 159 -7.08 -12.53 -15.31
C GLU A 159 -7.72 -11.15 -15.11
N THR A 160 -6.87 -10.15 -14.87
CA THR A 160 -7.28 -8.82 -14.42
C THR A 160 -8.12 -8.07 -15.45
N GLU A 161 -7.81 -8.18 -16.75
CA GLU A 161 -8.56 -7.53 -17.84
C GLU A 161 -9.98 -8.12 -17.97
N THR A 162 -10.12 -9.44 -17.85
CA THR A 162 -11.42 -10.12 -17.86
C THR A 162 -12.26 -9.68 -16.65
N SER A 163 -11.65 -9.60 -15.48
CA SER A 163 -12.27 -9.08 -14.26
C SER A 163 -12.78 -7.64 -14.45
N GLN A 164 -11.96 -6.77 -15.02
CA GLN A 164 -12.33 -5.39 -15.36
C GLN A 164 -13.60 -5.34 -16.20
N GLY A 165 -13.68 -6.13 -17.28
CA GLY A 165 -14.83 -6.14 -18.19
C GLY A 165 -16.13 -6.48 -17.48
N PHE A 166 -16.15 -7.44 -16.57
CA PHE A 166 -17.34 -7.78 -15.78
C PHE A 166 -17.74 -6.67 -14.81
N LEU A 167 -16.79 -6.08 -14.10
CA LEU A 167 -17.05 -5.04 -13.11
C LEU A 167 -17.48 -3.71 -13.76
N GLU A 168 -16.86 -3.31 -14.86
CA GLU A 168 -17.27 -2.12 -15.64
C GLU A 168 -18.69 -2.29 -16.23
N THR A 169 -19.04 -3.53 -16.63
CA THR A 169 -20.40 -3.83 -17.07
C THR A 169 -21.40 -3.73 -15.92
N ALA A 170 -21.04 -4.18 -14.72
CA ALA A 170 -21.87 -4.00 -13.52
C ALA A 170 -22.09 -2.51 -13.21
N GLU A 171 -21.03 -1.71 -13.25
CA GLU A 171 -21.10 -0.25 -13.07
C GLU A 171 -22.00 0.40 -14.11
N SER A 172 -21.83 0.08 -15.40
CA SER A 172 -22.62 0.62 -16.49
C SER A 172 -24.12 0.29 -16.33
N ASN A 173 -24.45 -0.92 -15.89
CA ASN A 173 -25.82 -1.33 -15.63
C ASN A 173 -26.42 -0.55 -14.45
N TYR A 174 -25.65 -0.34 -13.37
CA TYR A 174 -26.10 0.48 -12.25
C TYR A 174 -26.36 1.92 -12.67
N GLN A 175 -25.39 2.56 -13.35
CA GLN A 175 -25.51 3.96 -13.78
C GLN A 175 -26.67 4.17 -14.75
N ARG A 176 -26.86 3.24 -15.70
CA ARG A 176 -27.99 3.29 -16.64
C ARG A 176 -29.31 3.15 -15.90
N TYR A 177 -29.46 2.17 -15.03
CA TYR A 177 -30.68 1.94 -14.26
C TYR A 177 -31.04 3.16 -13.38
N MET A 178 -30.06 3.71 -12.66
CA MET A 178 -30.30 4.89 -11.82
C MET A 178 -30.69 6.15 -12.62
N LYS A 179 -30.28 6.23 -13.89
CA LYS A 179 -30.63 7.33 -14.77
C LYS A 179 -32.02 7.16 -15.41
N GLU A 180 -32.40 5.92 -15.75
CA GLU A 180 -33.64 5.62 -16.50
C GLU A 180 -34.84 5.40 -15.58
N ASP A 181 -34.68 4.71 -14.46
CA ASP A 181 -35.75 4.35 -13.51
C ASP A 181 -35.44 4.86 -12.09
N GLY A 182 -34.34 4.36 -11.47
CA GLY A 182 -33.91 4.75 -10.13
C GLY A 182 -34.83 4.29 -8.98
N SER A 183 -35.86 3.49 -9.25
CA SER A 183 -36.73 2.92 -8.21
C SER A 183 -36.00 1.86 -7.38
N PRO A 184 -36.42 1.59 -6.12
CA PRO A 184 -35.81 0.56 -5.29
C PRO A 184 -35.98 -0.82 -5.92
N PRO A 185 -34.89 -1.48 -6.43
CA PRO A 185 -35.02 -2.73 -7.15
C PRO A 185 -35.31 -3.90 -6.21
N THR A 186 -35.93 -4.95 -6.75
CA THR A 186 -36.16 -6.20 -6.05
C THR A 186 -34.82 -6.83 -5.65
N ASP A 187 -34.68 -7.18 -4.38
CA ASP A 187 -33.51 -7.92 -3.90
C ASP A 187 -33.59 -9.39 -4.34
N MET A 188 -32.46 -9.99 -4.69
CA MET A 188 -32.44 -11.37 -5.20
C MET A 188 -32.94 -12.40 -4.18
N THR A 189 -32.96 -12.11 -2.88
CA THR A 189 -33.54 -12.97 -1.85
C THR A 189 -35.06 -13.00 -1.89
N GLU A 190 -35.70 -11.95 -2.45
CA GLU A 190 -37.14 -11.81 -2.52
C GLU A 190 -37.78 -12.69 -3.61
N TYR A 191 -36.99 -13.20 -4.57
CA TYR A 191 -37.51 -14.12 -5.59
C TYR A 191 -38.12 -15.40 -5.01
N PHE A 192 -37.73 -15.80 -3.80
CA PHE A 192 -38.14 -16.99 -3.08
C PHE A 192 -38.78 -16.67 -1.73
N THR A 193 -39.44 -15.53 -1.62
CA THR A 193 -40.05 -15.05 -0.38
C THR A 193 -41.56 -14.93 -0.58
N THR A 194 -42.34 -15.13 0.49
CA THR A 194 -43.78 -14.90 0.49
C THR A 194 -44.09 -13.42 0.67
N GLU A 195 -45.26 -12.96 0.22
CA GLU A 195 -45.66 -11.54 0.28
C GLU A 195 -45.57 -10.93 1.69
N GLU A 196 -45.65 -11.75 2.74
CA GLU A 196 -45.58 -11.32 4.15
C GLU A 196 -44.15 -10.92 4.59
N ASN A 197 -43.13 -11.35 3.86
CA ASN A 197 -41.71 -11.18 4.22
C ASN A 197 -40.90 -10.34 3.21
N LEU A 198 -41.58 -9.50 2.43
CA LEU A 198 -40.92 -8.60 1.47
C LEU A 198 -40.13 -7.50 2.20
N LEU A 199 -39.00 -7.12 1.65
CA LEU A 199 -38.17 -6.02 2.16
C LEU A 199 -38.85 -4.66 1.97
N THR A 200 -38.57 -3.74 2.88
CA THR A 200 -38.99 -2.34 2.72
C THR A 200 -38.22 -1.68 1.56
N HIS A 201 -38.81 -0.65 0.95
CA HIS A 201 -38.14 0.13 -0.10
C HIS A 201 -36.76 0.63 0.36
N GLN A 202 -36.65 1.08 1.60
CA GLN A 202 -35.39 1.55 2.18
C GLN A 202 -34.35 0.43 2.28
N GLU A 203 -34.73 -0.77 2.67
CA GLU A 203 -33.82 -1.93 2.75
C GLU A 203 -33.38 -2.38 1.37
N ARG A 204 -34.29 -2.42 0.37
CA ARG A 204 -33.96 -2.69 -1.03
C ARG A 204 -32.92 -1.71 -1.55
N THR A 205 -33.18 -0.40 -1.41
CA THR A 205 -32.22 0.65 -1.79
C THR A 205 -30.87 0.43 -1.10
N LYS A 206 -30.88 0.21 0.22
CA LYS A 206 -29.66 0.01 1.00
C LYS A 206 -28.83 -1.18 0.50
N ARG A 207 -29.46 -2.31 0.21
CA ARG A 207 -28.78 -3.51 -0.31
C ARG A 207 -28.25 -3.31 -1.73
N PHE A 208 -29.02 -2.63 -2.57
CA PHE A 208 -28.61 -2.30 -3.93
C PHE A 208 -27.40 -1.36 -3.96
N GLU A 209 -27.44 -0.31 -3.15
CA GLU A 209 -26.31 0.61 -2.98
C GLU A 209 -25.05 -0.08 -2.45
N LEU A 210 -25.22 -1.08 -1.55
CA LEU A 210 -24.11 -1.89 -1.05
C LEU A 210 -23.51 -2.76 -2.17
N ALA A 211 -24.36 -3.38 -3.01
CA ALA A 211 -23.89 -4.18 -4.15
C ALA A 211 -23.04 -3.34 -5.12
N TYR A 212 -23.46 -2.12 -5.41
CA TYR A 212 -22.68 -1.20 -6.23
C TYR A 212 -21.41 -0.70 -5.52
N THR A 213 -21.45 -0.46 -4.22
CA THR A 213 -20.26 -0.12 -3.45
C THR A 213 -19.20 -1.22 -3.52
N HIS A 214 -19.62 -2.48 -3.53
CA HIS A 214 -18.72 -3.62 -3.76
C HIS A 214 -18.12 -3.60 -5.18
N THR A 215 -18.92 -3.27 -6.20
CA THR A 215 -18.41 -3.10 -7.58
C THR A 215 -17.27 -2.08 -7.61
N MET A 216 -17.46 -0.92 -7.00
CA MET A 216 -16.44 0.14 -6.93
C MET A 216 -15.19 -0.30 -6.17
N TYR A 217 -15.36 -1.02 -5.06
CA TYR A 217 -14.27 -1.56 -4.27
C TYR A 217 -13.38 -2.51 -5.09
N TYR A 218 -13.99 -3.45 -5.82
CA TYR A 218 -13.24 -4.38 -6.65
C TYR A 218 -12.63 -3.70 -7.88
N LEU A 219 -13.30 -2.70 -8.48
CA LEU A 219 -12.71 -1.88 -9.55
C LEU A 219 -11.46 -1.15 -9.07
N ALA A 220 -11.45 -0.61 -7.85
CA ALA A 220 -10.25 0.01 -7.29
C ALA A 220 -9.07 -0.98 -7.22
N GLN A 221 -9.31 -2.23 -6.84
CA GLN A 221 -8.28 -3.27 -6.77
C GLN A 221 -7.79 -3.69 -8.17
N VAL A 222 -8.71 -3.88 -9.11
CA VAL A 222 -8.41 -4.26 -10.48
C VAL A 222 -7.57 -3.18 -11.17
N TYR A 223 -7.96 -1.90 -11.06
CA TYR A 223 -7.16 -0.81 -11.64
C TYR A 223 -5.79 -0.67 -10.98
N LYS A 224 -5.66 -0.95 -9.69
CA LYS A 224 -4.36 -1.01 -9.02
C LYS A 224 -3.47 -2.10 -9.65
N ASN A 225 -4.02 -3.29 -9.88
CA ASN A 225 -3.27 -4.41 -10.46
C ASN A 225 -2.88 -4.14 -11.93
N LEU A 226 -3.71 -3.40 -12.68
CA LEU A 226 -3.42 -2.94 -14.04
C LEU A 226 -2.41 -1.78 -14.09
N GLY A 227 -2.00 -1.22 -12.94
CA GLY A 227 -1.10 -0.07 -12.88
C GLY A 227 -1.78 1.28 -13.10
N GLU A 228 -3.11 1.31 -13.26
CA GLU A 228 -3.91 2.53 -13.41
C GLU A 228 -4.18 3.21 -12.05
N THR A 229 -3.10 3.65 -11.40
CA THR A 229 -3.11 4.11 -10.01
C THR A 229 -4.04 5.29 -9.74
N GLU A 230 -4.22 6.19 -10.70
CA GLU A 230 -5.12 7.35 -10.57
C GLU A 230 -6.60 6.92 -10.54
N ARG A 231 -7.00 6.02 -11.44
CA ARG A 231 -8.36 5.45 -11.44
C ARG A 231 -8.60 4.64 -10.17
N ALA A 232 -7.64 3.82 -9.77
CA ALA A 232 -7.70 3.05 -8.53
C ALA A 232 -7.94 3.96 -7.31
N ALA A 233 -7.21 5.08 -7.20
CA ALA A 233 -7.38 6.06 -6.13
C ALA A 233 -8.76 6.72 -6.15
N THR A 234 -9.27 7.08 -7.34
CA THR A 234 -10.60 7.68 -7.51
C THR A 234 -11.71 6.72 -7.06
N TYR A 235 -11.65 5.45 -7.46
CA TYR A 235 -12.62 4.43 -7.04
C TYR A 235 -12.50 4.13 -5.55
N CYS A 236 -11.29 4.05 -5.01
CA CYS A 236 -11.07 3.86 -3.57
C CYS A 236 -11.69 5.01 -2.76
N HIS A 237 -11.44 6.26 -3.16
CA HIS A 237 -12.00 7.44 -2.51
C HIS A 237 -13.54 7.43 -2.54
N SER A 238 -14.12 7.21 -3.71
CA SER A 238 -15.57 7.15 -3.89
C SER A 238 -16.21 6.01 -3.08
N THR A 239 -15.55 4.86 -3.00
CA THR A 239 -16.00 3.72 -2.17
C THR A 239 -16.04 4.10 -0.69
N LEU A 240 -14.98 4.73 -0.18
CA LEU A 240 -14.90 5.17 1.21
C LEU A 240 -15.99 6.21 1.54
N GLN A 241 -16.25 7.17 0.64
CA GLN A 241 -17.33 8.14 0.81
C GLN A 241 -18.70 7.47 0.89
N ARG A 242 -19.00 6.54 -0.03
CA ARG A 242 -20.29 5.82 -0.03
C ARG A 242 -20.47 4.97 1.21
N GLN A 243 -19.43 4.30 1.67
CA GLN A 243 -19.47 3.51 2.90
C GLN A 243 -19.86 4.35 4.12
N LEU A 244 -19.34 5.58 4.23
CA LEU A 244 -19.74 6.53 5.28
C LEU A 244 -21.19 6.99 5.12
N GLN A 245 -21.59 7.41 3.91
CA GLN A 245 -22.96 7.86 3.61
C GLN A 245 -24.02 6.81 3.93
N LEU A 246 -23.73 5.54 3.63
CA LEU A 246 -24.62 4.42 3.90
C LEU A 246 -24.51 3.88 5.33
N ASN A 247 -23.56 4.39 6.12
CA ASN A 247 -23.21 3.86 7.44
C ASN A 247 -23.00 2.33 7.43
N GLN A 248 -22.26 1.85 6.43
CA GLN A 248 -22.02 0.42 6.19
C GLN A 248 -20.54 0.16 6.02
N PHE A 249 -19.79 0.14 7.10
CA PHE A 249 -18.36 -0.12 7.10
C PHE A 249 -17.88 -0.70 8.43
N SER A 250 -16.80 -1.47 8.36
CA SER A 250 -15.99 -1.82 9.53
C SER A 250 -15.05 -0.64 9.81
N PRO A 251 -15.09 -0.01 11.00
CA PRO A 251 -14.27 1.18 11.26
C PRO A 251 -12.78 0.96 11.01
N MET A 252 -12.24 -0.19 11.41
CA MET A 252 -10.81 -0.44 11.27
C MET A 252 -10.40 -0.73 9.83
N GLU A 253 -11.23 -1.46 9.06
CA GLU A 253 -10.98 -1.71 7.63
C GLU A 253 -11.06 -0.41 6.83
N TRP A 254 -12.07 0.41 7.11
CA TRP A 254 -12.22 1.71 6.48
C TRP A 254 -11.01 2.61 6.74
N ALA A 255 -10.57 2.67 8.00
CA ALA A 255 -9.42 3.47 8.41
C ALA A 255 -8.12 3.01 7.71
N LEU A 256 -7.90 1.71 7.60
CA LEU A 256 -6.74 1.15 6.92
C LEU A 256 -6.76 1.47 5.41
N ASN A 257 -7.92 1.35 4.77
CA ASN A 257 -8.07 1.70 3.35
C ASN A 257 -7.83 3.20 3.11
N ALA A 258 -8.34 4.07 3.99
CA ALA A 258 -8.08 5.51 3.92
C ALA A 258 -6.60 5.84 4.14
N ALA A 259 -5.93 5.17 5.09
CA ALA A 259 -4.50 5.34 5.32
C ALA A 259 -3.66 4.85 4.12
N THR A 260 -4.07 3.75 3.48
CA THR A 260 -3.42 3.26 2.24
C THR A 260 -3.62 4.25 1.08
N LEU A 261 -4.83 4.79 0.91
CA LEU A 261 -5.12 5.81 -0.10
C LEU A 261 -4.25 7.07 0.11
N SER A 262 -3.97 7.44 1.35
CA SER A 262 -3.10 8.58 1.66
C SER A 262 -1.72 8.45 1.02
N GLN A 263 -1.17 7.23 0.93
CA GLN A 263 0.16 6.99 0.36
C GLN A 263 0.20 7.31 -1.13
N TYR A 264 -0.89 7.04 -1.86
CA TYR A 264 -1.01 7.47 -3.25
C TYR A 264 -0.92 9.00 -3.38
N TYR A 265 -1.70 9.74 -2.59
CA TYR A 265 -1.66 11.20 -2.62
C TYR A 265 -0.29 11.77 -2.24
N ILE A 266 0.36 11.19 -1.23
CA ILE A 266 1.70 11.58 -0.80
C ILE A 266 2.73 11.39 -1.92
N THR A 267 2.71 10.26 -2.62
CA THR A 267 3.64 9.98 -3.74
C THR A 267 3.43 10.91 -4.94
N LYS A 268 2.24 11.52 -5.05
CA LYS A 268 1.95 12.56 -6.06
C LYS A 268 2.25 13.98 -5.58
N GLY A 269 2.78 14.15 -4.37
CA GLY A 269 3.01 15.46 -3.76
C GLY A 269 1.74 16.16 -3.26
N LEU A 270 0.60 15.47 -3.26
CA LEU A 270 -0.70 15.98 -2.82
C LEU A 270 -0.84 15.79 -1.30
N TYR A 271 -0.06 16.57 -0.55
CA TYR A 271 0.08 16.41 0.90
C TYR A 271 -1.18 16.75 1.69
N MET A 272 -2.02 17.66 1.17
CA MET A 272 -3.30 18.02 1.80
C MET A 272 -4.26 16.84 1.80
N GLU A 273 -4.42 16.22 0.65
CA GLU A 273 -5.26 15.04 0.44
C GLU A 273 -4.75 13.85 1.24
N GLY A 274 -3.44 13.61 1.22
CA GLY A 274 -2.81 12.56 2.00
C GLY A 274 -3.07 12.72 3.50
N ARG A 275 -2.89 13.96 4.03
CA ARG A 275 -3.15 14.27 5.42
C ARG A 275 -4.64 14.13 5.78
N HIS A 276 -5.54 14.58 4.91
CA HIS A 276 -6.98 14.43 5.12
C HIS A 276 -7.37 12.95 5.27
N CYS A 277 -6.89 12.09 4.38
CA CYS A 277 -7.11 10.65 4.48
C CYS A 277 -6.57 10.06 5.80
N LEU A 278 -5.35 10.45 6.21
CA LEU A 278 -4.75 9.99 7.47
C LEU A 278 -5.49 10.48 8.71
N SER A 279 -5.96 11.74 8.69
CA SER A 279 -6.75 12.30 9.78
C SER A 279 -8.08 11.57 9.92
N ALA A 280 -8.78 11.34 8.79
CA ALA A 280 -10.00 10.55 8.74
C ALA A 280 -9.76 9.11 9.26
N ALA A 281 -8.69 8.45 8.81
CA ALA A 281 -8.30 7.13 9.29
C ALA A 281 -8.10 7.10 10.81
N THR A 282 -7.44 8.12 11.37
CA THR A 282 -7.21 8.22 12.82
C THR A 282 -8.52 8.36 13.61
N VAL A 283 -9.44 9.22 13.15
CA VAL A 283 -10.74 9.43 13.79
C VAL A 283 -11.60 8.16 13.72
N ILE A 284 -11.75 7.59 12.53
CA ILE A 284 -12.60 6.41 12.32
C ILE A 284 -12.03 5.17 13.05
N SER A 285 -10.70 5.00 13.09
CA SER A 285 -10.09 3.90 13.85
C SER A 285 -10.41 3.96 15.36
N GLY A 286 -10.63 5.17 15.90
CA GLY A 286 -11.07 5.37 17.28
C GLY A 286 -12.45 4.78 17.56
N LEU A 287 -13.34 4.72 16.56
CA LEU A 287 -14.68 4.10 16.69
C LEU A 287 -14.63 2.59 16.89
N ALA A 288 -13.53 1.93 16.54
CA ALA A 288 -13.34 0.49 16.76
C ALA A 288 -13.14 0.12 18.24
N GLY A 289 -13.11 1.11 19.14
CA GLY A 289 -12.85 0.94 20.58
C GLY A 289 -11.35 0.91 20.91
N GLU A 290 -11.04 1.02 22.20
CA GLU A 290 -9.66 0.87 22.68
C GLU A 290 -9.30 -0.61 22.73
N ALA A 291 -8.12 -0.97 22.20
CA ALA A 291 -7.55 -2.29 22.47
C ALA A 291 -7.07 -2.26 23.93
N PRO A 292 -7.55 -3.17 24.81
CA PRO A 292 -7.03 -3.26 26.17
C PRO A 292 -5.50 -3.41 26.14
N SER A 293 -4.80 -2.63 26.93
CA SER A 293 -3.33 -2.65 26.98
C SER A 293 -2.77 -3.92 27.63
N GLU A 294 -3.59 -4.63 28.42
CA GLU A 294 -3.23 -5.87 29.10
C GLU A 294 -4.29 -6.94 28.82
N ALA A 295 -3.84 -8.19 28.66
CA ALA A 295 -4.74 -9.33 28.54
C ALA A 295 -5.54 -9.50 29.84
N ALA A 296 -6.86 -9.57 29.74
CA ALA A 296 -7.69 -9.91 30.88
C ALA A 296 -7.38 -11.36 31.31
N ALA A 297 -7.38 -11.63 32.61
CA ALA A 297 -7.02 -12.93 33.17
C ALA A 297 -7.90 -14.11 32.69
N GLN A 298 -8.94 -13.86 31.89
CA GLN A 298 -9.87 -14.84 31.32
C GLN A 298 -10.30 -14.45 29.88
N GLU A 299 -9.37 -13.99 29.07
CA GLU A 299 -9.63 -13.65 27.66
C GLU A 299 -9.78 -14.93 26.83
N SER A 300 -10.79 -15.00 25.96
CA SER A 300 -10.93 -16.08 25.00
C SER A 300 -9.90 -15.94 23.85
N GLU A 301 -9.55 -17.04 23.20
CA GLU A 301 -8.61 -17.04 22.07
C GLU A 301 -9.06 -16.09 20.95
N ALA A 302 -10.35 -16.08 20.62
CA ALA A 302 -10.93 -15.18 19.62
C ALA A 302 -10.86 -13.69 20.01
N GLU A 303 -10.99 -13.36 21.30
CA GLU A 303 -10.83 -11.98 21.81
C GLU A 303 -9.36 -11.54 21.74
N SER A 304 -8.44 -12.44 22.07
CA SER A 304 -7.00 -12.22 21.98
C SER A 304 -6.59 -11.95 20.52
N GLU A 305 -7.05 -12.78 19.58
CA GLU A 305 -6.78 -12.62 18.15
C GLU A 305 -7.34 -11.29 17.61
N ARG A 306 -8.58 -10.95 17.97
CA ARG A 306 -9.21 -9.68 17.59
C ARG A 306 -8.43 -8.47 18.13
N ARG A 307 -7.96 -8.52 19.36
CA ARG A 307 -7.14 -7.49 19.98
C ARG A 307 -5.83 -7.31 19.22
N GLU A 308 -5.18 -8.42 18.88
CA GLU A 308 -3.93 -8.41 18.13
C GLU A 308 -4.11 -7.80 16.74
N GLN A 309 -5.16 -8.19 16.00
CA GLN A 309 -5.50 -7.60 14.71
C GLN A 309 -5.76 -6.09 14.79
N LEU A 310 -6.41 -5.61 15.86
CA LEU A 310 -6.62 -4.18 16.08
C LEU A 310 -5.31 -3.43 16.32
N ARG A 311 -4.40 -4.00 17.12
CA ARG A 311 -3.07 -3.43 17.38
C ARG A 311 -2.25 -3.35 16.09
N GLN A 312 -2.23 -4.44 15.30
CA GLN A 312 -1.55 -4.49 14.02
C GLN A 312 -2.03 -3.38 13.09
N LYS A 313 -3.33 -3.29 12.83
CA LYS A 313 -3.89 -2.30 11.91
C LYS A 313 -3.62 -0.86 12.35
N ARG A 314 -3.62 -0.58 13.65
CA ARG A 314 -3.24 0.74 14.17
C ARG A 314 -1.76 1.05 13.96
N ALA A 315 -0.90 0.06 14.13
CA ALA A 315 0.53 0.21 13.86
C ALA A 315 0.79 0.46 12.36
N GLU A 316 0.03 -0.17 11.46
CA GLU A 316 0.09 0.09 10.02
C GLU A 316 -0.35 1.53 9.67
N ILE A 317 -1.44 2.04 10.28
CA ILE A 317 -1.86 3.44 10.13
C ILE A 317 -0.76 4.39 10.64
N ALA A 318 -0.14 4.07 11.77
CA ALA A 318 0.98 4.85 12.31
C ALA A 318 2.18 4.88 11.35
N ARG A 319 2.50 3.77 10.68
CA ARG A 319 3.52 3.73 9.61
C ARG A 319 3.17 4.67 8.45
N CYS A 320 1.91 4.76 8.06
CA CYS A 320 1.48 5.70 7.02
C CYS A 320 1.72 7.16 7.43
N TRP A 321 1.50 7.52 8.68
CA TRP A 321 1.85 8.84 9.22
C TRP A 321 3.36 9.11 9.21
N ILE A 322 4.18 8.11 9.53
CA ILE A 322 5.64 8.20 9.46
C ILE A 322 6.08 8.53 8.02
N LYS A 323 5.55 7.80 7.03
CA LYS A 323 5.83 8.03 5.60
C LYS A 323 5.39 9.43 5.15
N TYR A 324 4.22 9.90 5.60
CA TYR A 324 3.77 11.27 5.34
C TYR A 324 4.78 12.32 5.83
N CYS A 325 5.19 12.23 7.10
CA CYS A 325 6.15 13.16 7.68
C CYS A 325 7.50 13.14 6.95
N LEU A 326 7.98 11.94 6.63
CA LEU A 326 9.26 11.75 5.98
C LEU A 326 9.28 12.33 4.56
N ASN A 327 8.29 12.00 3.74
CA ASN A 327 8.19 12.52 2.37
C ASN A 327 8.03 14.05 2.36
N LEU A 328 7.18 14.61 3.24
CA LEU A 328 7.00 16.06 3.35
C LEU A 328 8.31 16.79 3.65
N LEU A 329 9.13 16.26 4.56
CA LEU A 329 10.43 16.85 4.91
C LEU A 329 11.46 16.69 3.79
N GLN A 330 11.47 15.55 3.10
CA GLN A 330 12.39 15.29 1.99
C GLN A 330 12.09 16.19 0.78
N ASP A 331 10.82 16.33 0.41
CA ASP A 331 10.42 17.19 -0.70
C ASP A 331 10.63 18.67 -0.38
N SER A 332 10.35 19.09 0.86
CA SER A 332 10.65 20.43 1.32
C SER A 332 12.15 20.74 1.27
N LYS A 333 13.00 19.75 1.65
CA LYS A 333 14.45 19.85 1.54
C LYS A 333 14.89 20.02 0.09
N LYS A 334 14.37 19.17 -0.82
CA LYS A 334 14.68 19.22 -2.25
C LYS A 334 14.31 20.58 -2.86
N LEU A 335 13.12 21.10 -2.54
CA LEU A 335 12.68 22.41 -2.99
C LEU A 335 13.61 23.55 -2.52
N LEU A 336 14.14 23.45 -1.29
CA LEU A 336 15.11 24.43 -0.78
C LEU A 336 16.48 24.30 -1.47
N GLU A 337 16.96 23.07 -1.70
CA GLU A 337 18.23 22.83 -2.41
C GLU A 337 18.15 23.33 -3.85
N ASP A 338 17.06 23.11 -4.56
CA ASP A 338 16.83 23.57 -5.93
C ASP A 338 16.75 25.12 -6.00
N SER A 339 16.22 25.78 -4.96
CA SER A 339 16.08 27.23 -4.90
C SER A 339 17.35 27.97 -4.49
N ILE A 340 18.33 27.32 -3.87
CA ILE A 340 19.62 27.93 -3.46
C ILE A 340 20.49 28.32 -4.68
N GLY A 341 20.27 27.72 -5.84
CA GLY A 341 20.97 28.02 -7.09
C GLY A 341 20.55 29.34 -7.76
N GLU A 342 19.43 29.95 -7.38
CA GLU A 342 18.95 31.23 -7.94
C GLU A 342 19.30 32.40 -7.02
N LEU A 343 20.25 33.22 -7.47
CA LEU A 343 20.81 34.40 -6.71
C LEU A 343 19.88 35.62 -6.65
N ASP A 344 18.70 35.60 -7.29
CA ASP A 344 17.77 36.73 -7.36
C ASP A 344 16.64 36.60 -6.33
N THR A 345 16.80 37.28 -5.19
CA THR A 345 15.87 37.29 -4.06
C THR A 345 14.48 37.83 -4.41
N ASP A 346 14.39 38.78 -5.32
CA ASP A 346 13.13 39.43 -5.69
C ASP A 346 12.29 38.49 -6.57
N ARG A 347 12.95 37.77 -7.46
CA ARG A 347 12.33 36.75 -8.31
C ARG A 347 11.92 35.53 -7.52
N GLN A 348 12.67 35.16 -6.47
CA GLN A 348 12.27 34.10 -5.52
C GLN A 348 11.00 34.47 -4.76
N GLU A 349 10.83 35.72 -4.33
CA GLU A 349 9.61 36.17 -3.65
C GLU A 349 8.42 36.25 -4.59
N GLU A 350 8.60 36.70 -5.83
CA GLU A 350 7.54 36.67 -6.86
C GLU A 350 7.09 35.22 -7.19
N MET A 351 8.02 34.31 -7.38
CA MET A 351 7.72 32.90 -7.62
C MET A 351 7.02 32.25 -6.42
N LYS A 352 7.44 32.57 -5.19
CA LYS A 352 6.77 32.10 -3.97
C LYS A 352 5.34 32.65 -3.85
N MET A 353 5.12 33.91 -4.23
CA MET A 353 3.78 34.51 -4.21
C MET A 353 2.90 33.98 -5.33
N ALA A 354 3.42 33.77 -6.54
CA ALA A 354 2.68 33.18 -7.65
C ALA A 354 2.25 31.74 -7.30
N ARG A 355 3.19 30.93 -6.77
CA ARG A 355 2.93 29.56 -6.35
C ARG A 355 1.91 29.48 -5.21
N ARG A 356 1.96 30.37 -4.22
CA ARG A 356 0.95 30.46 -3.16
C ARG A 356 -0.45 30.78 -3.71
N ARG A 357 -0.55 31.65 -4.71
CA ARG A 357 -1.85 31.96 -5.35
C ARG A 357 -2.41 30.80 -6.14
N GLU A 358 -1.56 30.09 -6.89
CA GLU A 358 -1.95 28.87 -7.59
C GLU A 358 -2.38 27.77 -6.61
N GLU A 359 -1.61 27.56 -5.53
CA GLU A 359 -1.93 26.62 -4.47
C GLU A 359 -3.24 26.98 -3.75
N GLU A 360 -3.52 28.28 -3.48
CA GLU A 360 -4.77 28.73 -2.85
C GLU A 360 -5.98 28.59 -3.77
N GLU A 361 -5.84 28.81 -5.08
CA GLU A 361 -6.92 28.61 -6.05
C GLU A 361 -7.20 27.14 -6.29
N GLU A 362 -6.19 26.30 -6.44
CA GLU A 362 -6.31 24.86 -6.51
C GLU A 362 -6.87 24.29 -5.20
N GLU A 363 -6.45 24.78 -4.04
CA GLU A 363 -6.94 24.36 -2.74
C GLU A 363 -8.44 24.66 -2.54
N LYS A 364 -8.93 25.81 -3.00
CA LYS A 364 -10.37 26.12 -2.97
C LYS A 364 -11.21 25.17 -3.82
N GLY A 365 -10.70 24.79 -4.99
CA GLY A 365 -11.36 23.82 -5.88
C GLY A 365 -11.34 22.40 -5.30
N ARG A 366 -10.26 21.99 -4.65
CA ARG A 366 -10.07 20.66 -4.08
C ARG A 366 -10.80 20.47 -2.75
N LYS A 367 -10.86 21.47 -1.88
CA LYS A 367 -11.59 21.39 -0.59
C LYS A 367 -13.03 20.96 -0.75
N SER A 368 -13.67 21.33 -1.86
CA SER A 368 -15.05 20.92 -2.16
C SER A 368 -15.18 19.45 -2.56
N ALA A 369 -14.14 18.87 -3.17
CA ALA A 369 -14.17 17.50 -3.71
C ALA A 369 -13.72 16.42 -2.72
N LEU A 370 -12.92 16.80 -1.71
CA LEU A 370 -12.21 15.86 -0.82
C LEU A 370 -12.90 15.62 0.51
N LEU A 371 -13.98 16.35 0.84
CA LEU A 371 -14.67 16.15 2.10
C LEU A 371 -15.41 14.82 2.09
N PHE A 372 -15.10 13.95 3.05
CA PHE A 372 -15.84 12.71 3.29
C PHE A 372 -17.26 12.93 3.85
N GLY A 373 -17.84 14.11 3.66
CA GLY A 373 -19.15 14.52 4.15
C GLY A 373 -19.07 15.57 5.26
N SER A 374 -20.18 16.27 5.51
CA SER A 374 -20.31 17.38 6.46
C SER A 374 -20.99 16.95 7.77
N GLU A 375 -20.80 15.72 8.23
CA GLU A 375 -21.42 15.28 9.48
C GLU A 375 -20.56 15.68 10.69
N ASP A 376 -21.22 15.95 11.82
CA ASP A 376 -20.62 16.38 13.09
C ASP A 376 -19.45 15.50 13.56
N THR A 377 -19.41 14.25 13.13
CA THR A 377 -18.32 13.30 13.38
C THR A 377 -16.98 13.75 12.77
N PHE A 378 -17.01 14.60 11.72
CA PHE A 378 -15.83 15.05 10.99
C PHE A 378 -15.34 16.45 11.38
N ASP A 379 -16.06 17.17 12.23
CA ASP A 379 -15.57 18.42 12.83
C ASP A 379 -14.25 18.21 13.60
N SER A 380 -14.07 17.01 14.15
CA SER A 380 -12.81 16.61 14.79
C SER A 380 -11.66 16.47 13.78
N ILE A 381 -11.91 16.13 12.50
CA ILE A 381 -10.90 16.08 11.43
C ILE A 381 -10.47 17.49 11.07
N ALA A 382 -11.42 18.42 10.87
CA ALA A 382 -11.12 19.82 10.60
C ALA A 382 -10.31 20.44 11.75
N SER A 383 -10.67 20.16 13.02
CA SER A 383 -9.93 20.64 14.18
C SER A 383 -8.52 20.03 14.32
N LEU A 384 -8.33 18.78 13.86
CA LEU A 384 -7.02 18.14 13.79
C LEU A 384 -6.18 18.74 12.66
N GLU A 385 -6.78 19.02 11.52
CA GLU A 385 -6.15 19.72 10.39
C GLU A 385 -5.69 21.11 10.80
N GLU A 386 -6.53 21.91 11.44
CA GLU A 386 -6.19 23.25 11.93
C GLU A 386 -5.05 23.19 12.95
N LYS A 387 -5.06 22.22 13.86
CA LYS A 387 -3.96 21.99 14.80
C LYS A 387 -2.66 21.59 14.11
N VAL A 388 -2.70 20.80 13.05
CA VAL A 388 -1.51 20.40 12.29
C VAL A 388 -0.95 21.58 11.48
N TRP A 389 -1.79 22.43 10.87
CA TRP A 389 -1.35 23.66 10.20
C TRP A 389 -0.71 24.69 11.12
N THR A 390 -1.27 24.89 12.32
CA THR A 390 -0.63 25.74 13.35
C THR A 390 0.67 25.15 13.87
N LEU A 391 0.92 23.85 13.62
CA LEU A 391 2.10 23.09 14.03
C LEU A 391 3.22 23.08 12.97
N LEU A 392 2.95 23.50 11.71
CA LEU A 392 4.00 23.69 10.67
C LEU A 392 4.88 24.93 10.94
N LYS A 393 4.59 25.69 11.98
CA LYS A 393 5.51 26.66 12.59
C LYS A 393 5.95 26.22 14.01
N PRO A 394 7.08 25.69 14.18
CA PRO A 394 7.93 24.62 13.69
C PRO A 394 7.24 23.25 13.83
N ILE A 395 7.51 22.34 12.91
CA ILE A 395 7.03 20.97 12.94
C ILE A 395 7.10 20.45 14.38
N LYS A 396 5.96 20.37 15.05
CA LYS A 396 5.95 19.66 16.32
C LYS A 396 6.15 18.19 15.99
N LEU A 397 7.39 17.77 16.15
CA LEU A 397 7.89 16.40 16.09
C LEU A 397 7.00 15.40 16.86
N SER A 398 6.06 15.91 17.64
CA SER A 398 5.20 15.12 18.54
C SER A 398 4.33 14.11 17.81
N THR A 399 3.72 14.47 16.67
CA THR A 399 2.87 13.52 15.93
C THR A 399 3.71 12.43 15.29
N CYS A 400 4.82 12.79 14.64
CA CYS A 400 5.75 11.81 14.08
C CYS A 400 6.34 10.90 15.16
N VAL A 401 6.81 11.48 16.28
CA VAL A 401 7.37 10.71 17.40
C VAL A 401 6.31 9.78 18.02
N HIS A 402 5.07 10.23 18.16
CA HIS A 402 3.99 9.39 18.67
C HIS A 402 3.71 8.21 17.73
N SER A 403 3.65 8.45 16.43
CA SER A 403 3.46 7.40 15.43
C SER A 403 4.61 6.40 15.41
N PHE A 404 5.87 6.85 15.59
CA PHE A 404 7.02 5.96 15.75
C PHE A 404 6.92 5.10 17.00
N LEU A 405 6.51 5.66 18.14
CA LEU A 405 6.33 4.90 19.37
C LEU A 405 5.24 3.84 19.20
N GLN A 406 4.11 4.21 18.63
CA GLN A 406 2.99 3.31 18.41
C GLN A 406 3.32 2.19 17.43
N ALA A 407 3.98 2.49 16.31
CA ALA A 407 4.41 1.47 15.34
C ALA A 407 5.46 0.53 15.95
N LYS A 408 6.44 1.07 16.68
CA LYS A 408 7.51 0.28 17.32
C LYS A 408 7.00 -0.61 18.46
N GLU A 409 5.95 -0.20 19.16
CA GLU A 409 5.32 -0.98 20.24
C GLU A 409 4.68 -2.27 19.71
N TYR A 410 4.17 -2.25 18.49
CA TYR A 410 3.61 -3.44 17.84
C TYR A 410 4.67 -4.24 17.10
N PHE A 411 5.41 -3.60 16.20
CA PHE A 411 6.47 -4.25 15.42
C PHE A 411 7.74 -4.38 16.26
N GLU A 412 7.72 -5.31 17.21
CA GLU A 412 8.87 -5.60 18.05
C GLU A 412 9.92 -6.42 17.29
N MET A 413 11.16 -6.46 17.81
CA MET A 413 12.25 -7.23 17.21
C MET A 413 11.98 -8.72 17.23
N ASP A 414 11.22 -9.21 18.21
CA ASP A 414 10.77 -10.60 18.29
C ASP A 414 9.52 -10.80 17.43
N GLY A 415 9.66 -11.53 16.34
CA GLY A 415 8.58 -11.82 15.39
C GLY A 415 8.46 -10.88 14.18
N HIS A 416 8.89 -9.60 14.28
CA HIS A 416 8.74 -8.60 13.22
C HIS A 416 10.04 -7.90 12.83
N VAL A 417 11.13 -8.66 12.69
CA VAL A 417 12.48 -8.11 12.49
C VAL A 417 12.57 -7.12 11.35
N THR A 418 12.02 -7.45 10.17
CA THR A 418 12.09 -6.60 8.97
C THR A 418 11.33 -5.29 9.19
N ASP A 419 10.09 -5.36 9.68
CA ASP A 419 9.26 -4.19 9.95
C ASP A 419 9.88 -3.29 11.02
N HIS A 420 10.42 -3.88 12.09
CA HIS A 420 11.11 -3.14 13.15
C HIS A 420 12.29 -2.35 12.60
N VAL A 421 13.12 -2.99 11.79
CA VAL A 421 14.30 -2.35 11.19
C VAL A 421 13.88 -1.23 10.22
N GLU A 422 12.87 -1.46 9.37
CA GLU A 422 12.34 -0.41 8.48
C GLU A 422 11.85 0.81 9.27
N ILE A 423 11.11 0.61 10.35
CA ILE A 423 10.65 1.70 11.23
C ILE A 423 11.85 2.48 11.81
N LEU A 424 12.90 1.79 12.23
CA LEU A 424 14.09 2.46 12.75
C LEU A 424 14.88 3.20 11.67
N GLN A 425 14.96 2.66 10.46
CA GLN A 425 15.56 3.35 9.32
C GLN A 425 14.76 4.58 8.92
N ASP A 426 13.43 4.50 8.89
CA ASP A 426 12.56 5.66 8.69
C ASP A 426 12.76 6.73 9.79
N HIS A 427 12.90 6.31 11.05
CA HIS A 427 13.19 7.20 12.17
C HIS A 427 14.57 7.88 12.03
N SER A 428 15.58 7.11 11.62
CA SER A 428 16.90 7.63 11.28
C SER A 428 16.83 8.66 10.13
N ALA A 429 16.10 8.35 9.07
CA ALA A 429 15.89 9.24 7.93
C ALA A 429 15.15 10.52 8.34
N LEU A 430 14.20 10.46 9.27
CA LEU A 430 13.53 11.63 9.84
C LEU A 430 14.54 12.54 10.55
N PHE A 431 15.39 11.99 11.43
CA PHE A 431 16.44 12.78 12.09
C PHE A 431 17.45 13.35 11.10
N ARG A 432 17.78 12.65 10.01
CA ARG A 432 18.62 13.16 8.93
C ARG A 432 18.00 14.39 8.26
N SER A 433 16.69 14.29 7.93
CA SER A 433 15.97 15.40 7.31
C SER A 433 15.86 16.60 8.25
N LEU A 434 15.58 16.38 9.53
CA LEU A 434 15.53 17.45 10.54
C LEU A 434 16.90 18.10 10.80
N ALA A 435 17.98 17.32 10.77
CA ALA A 435 19.34 17.82 10.93
C ALA A 435 19.71 18.81 9.81
N PHE A 436 19.09 18.70 8.65
CA PHE A 436 19.28 19.67 7.55
C PHE A 436 18.77 21.08 7.92
N TYR A 437 17.64 21.16 8.65
CA TYR A 437 17.02 22.42 9.06
C TYR A 437 17.57 22.99 10.39
N GLU A 438 18.43 22.24 11.10
CA GLU A 438 19.00 22.68 12.37
C GLU A 438 20.27 23.52 12.12
N GLU A 439 20.24 24.78 12.54
CA GLU A 439 21.35 25.72 12.38
C GLU A 439 22.47 25.49 13.41
N ASP A 440 22.11 25.03 14.62
CA ASP A 440 23.06 24.71 15.67
C ASP A 440 23.79 23.40 15.38
N LEU A 441 25.08 23.51 15.05
CA LEU A 441 25.92 22.35 14.71
C LEU A 441 26.06 21.33 15.85
N GLU A 442 25.96 21.73 17.13
CA GLU A 442 25.99 20.78 18.24
C GLU A 442 24.71 19.99 18.34
N ARG A 443 23.54 20.64 18.17
CA ARG A 443 22.24 19.96 18.11
C ARG A 443 22.18 19.03 16.91
N ARG A 444 22.67 19.48 15.77
CA ARG A 444 22.78 18.67 14.55
C ARG A 444 23.62 17.41 14.79
N CYS A 445 24.79 17.56 15.43
CA CYS A 445 25.63 16.41 15.80
C CYS A 445 24.93 15.46 16.80
N LYS A 446 24.12 15.98 17.75
CA LYS A 446 23.32 15.15 18.67
C LYS A 446 22.21 14.39 17.94
N MET A 447 21.61 14.96 16.90
CA MET A 447 20.63 14.26 16.06
C MET A 447 21.27 13.06 15.34
N HIS A 448 22.45 13.26 14.76
CA HIS A 448 23.21 12.17 14.15
C HIS A 448 23.63 11.11 15.17
N LYS A 449 24.01 11.51 16.40
CA LYS A 449 24.31 10.56 17.47
C LYS A 449 23.09 9.70 17.84
N ARG A 450 21.89 10.26 17.88
CA ARG A 450 20.66 9.49 18.10
C ARG A 450 20.43 8.45 17.00
N ARG A 451 20.76 8.78 15.74
CA ARG A 451 20.69 7.81 14.63
C ARG A 451 21.63 6.63 14.87
N VAL A 452 22.87 6.91 15.31
CA VAL A 452 23.84 5.84 15.69
C VAL A 452 23.27 4.99 16.82
N ASP A 453 22.77 5.62 17.89
CA ASP A 453 22.24 4.92 19.07
C ASP A 453 21.05 3.99 18.76
N MET A 454 20.30 4.30 17.70
CA MET A 454 19.19 3.46 17.22
C MET A 454 19.65 2.32 16.31
N LEU A 455 20.57 2.58 15.38
CA LEU A 455 20.92 1.62 14.33
C LEU A 455 22.07 0.68 14.72
N GLU A 456 23.06 1.17 15.47
CA GLU A 456 24.27 0.40 15.77
C GLU A 456 24.02 -0.89 16.56
N PRO A 457 23.20 -0.91 17.63
CA PRO A 457 22.91 -2.14 18.37
C PRO A 457 22.29 -3.21 17.45
N ILE A 458 21.30 -2.82 16.65
CA ILE A 458 20.58 -3.75 15.78
C ILE A 458 21.46 -4.26 14.65
N CYS A 459 22.27 -3.39 14.03
CA CYS A 459 23.24 -3.80 13.02
C CYS A 459 24.19 -4.88 13.52
N ASN A 460 24.59 -4.82 14.80
CA ASN A 460 25.47 -5.80 15.41
C ASN A 460 24.76 -7.10 15.79
N ASP A 461 23.49 -7.03 16.21
CA ASP A 461 22.72 -8.18 16.70
C ASP A 461 22.06 -8.99 15.56
N LEU A 462 21.80 -8.36 14.39
CA LEU A 462 21.19 -9.04 13.25
C LEU A 462 22.04 -10.20 12.74
N ASN A 463 21.40 -11.36 12.56
CA ASN A 463 22.03 -12.53 11.96
C ASN A 463 22.32 -12.31 10.47
N ALA A 464 23.60 -12.27 10.10
CA ALA A 464 24.03 -12.06 8.73
C ALA A 464 23.54 -13.14 7.73
N GLN A 465 23.22 -14.34 8.21
CA GLN A 465 22.75 -15.42 7.35
C GLN A 465 21.35 -15.15 6.75
N TYR A 466 20.48 -14.51 7.52
CA TYR A 466 19.09 -14.26 7.11
C TYR A 466 18.84 -12.80 6.69
N TYR A 467 19.58 -11.85 7.24
CA TYR A 467 19.35 -10.41 7.08
C TYR A 467 20.54 -9.67 6.45
N LEU A 468 21.29 -10.33 5.55
CA LEU A 468 22.53 -9.78 4.99
C LEU A 468 22.30 -8.45 4.28
N MET A 469 21.26 -8.34 3.46
CA MET A 469 20.98 -7.10 2.69
C MET A 469 20.63 -5.93 3.61
N ILE A 470 19.76 -6.16 4.59
CA ILE A 470 19.39 -5.15 5.60
C ILE A 470 20.64 -4.72 6.38
N ARG A 471 21.47 -5.68 6.80
CA ARG A 471 22.69 -5.41 7.53
C ARG A 471 23.70 -4.61 6.71
N ARG A 472 23.84 -4.89 5.41
CA ARG A 472 24.65 -4.09 4.47
C ARG A 472 24.17 -2.65 4.38
N GLN A 473 22.88 -2.43 4.25
CA GLN A 473 22.29 -1.08 4.24
C GLN A 473 22.58 -0.33 5.53
N MET A 474 22.42 -0.98 6.70
CA MET A 474 22.69 -0.35 7.99
C MET A 474 24.18 -0.05 8.20
N MET A 475 25.10 -0.93 7.78
CA MET A 475 26.54 -0.68 7.83
C MET A 475 26.91 0.56 7.02
N PHE A 476 26.37 0.67 5.79
CA PHE A 476 26.62 1.82 4.93
C PHE A 476 26.05 3.09 5.55
N GLU A 477 24.82 3.06 6.04
CA GLU A 477 24.20 4.22 6.71
C GLU A 477 24.98 4.66 7.96
N LEU A 478 25.38 3.73 8.84
CA LEU A 478 26.19 4.02 10.02
C LEU A 478 27.53 4.67 9.63
N ALA A 479 28.18 4.17 8.59
CA ALA A 479 29.42 4.73 8.10
C ALA A 479 29.25 6.20 7.65
N GLU A 480 28.18 6.49 6.92
CA GLU A 480 27.85 7.85 6.51
C GLU A 480 27.50 8.76 7.70
N ILE A 481 26.74 8.27 8.68
CA ILE A 481 26.40 9.04 9.89
C ILE A 481 27.68 9.43 10.65
N TYR A 482 28.62 8.52 10.84
CA TYR A 482 29.88 8.82 11.50
C TYR A 482 30.71 9.82 10.70
N ASN A 483 30.70 9.75 9.37
CA ASN A 483 31.38 10.74 8.51
C ASN A 483 30.73 12.13 8.63
N GLU A 484 29.39 12.23 8.63
CA GLU A 484 28.69 13.51 8.85
C GLU A 484 29.00 14.10 10.23
N MET A 485 29.03 13.29 11.29
CA MET A 485 29.39 13.73 12.63
C MET A 485 30.85 14.20 12.70
N MET A 486 31.76 13.55 11.99
CA MET A 486 33.16 13.95 11.88
C MET A 486 33.30 15.34 11.23
N ASP A 487 32.62 15.56 10.09
CA ASP A 487 32.67 16.84 9.38
C ASP A 487 32.04 17.97 10.22
N LEU A 488 30.96 17.71 10.95
CA LEU A 488 30.35 18.67 11.87
C LEU A 488 31.32 19.04 13.03
N LYS A 489 32.02 18.07 13.61
CA LYS A 489 32.97 18.31 14.69
C LYS A 489 34.19 19.13 14.21
N LEU A 490 34.65 18.87 13.00
CA LEU A 490 35.73 19.66 12.40
C LEU A 490 35.28 21.12 12.15
N THR A 491 34.07 21.29 11.63
CA THR A 491 33.49 22.62 11.39
C THR A 491 33.32 23.41 12.71
N LEU A 492 32.85 22.76 13.78
CA LEU A 492 32.75 23.35 15.11
C LEU A 492 34.13 23.79 15.65
N ALA A 493 35.11 22.91 15.55
CA ALA A 493 36.47 23.21 15.99
C ALA A 493 37.08 24.40 15.23
N ASN A 494 36.91 24.44 13.92
CA ASN A 494 37.40 25.55 13.08
C ASN A 494 36.70 26.90 13.39
N ARG A 495 35.43 26.86 13.85
CA ARG A 495 34.72 28.11 14.26
C ARG A 495 35.13 28.60 15.65
N GLN A 496 35.60 27.72 16.53
CA GLN A 496 35.97 28.00 17.92
C GLN A 496 37.47 28.29 18.10
N ALA A 497 38.28 27.92 17.10
CA ALA A 497 39.74 28.06 17.20
C ALA A 497 40.18 29.50 16.88
N ASP A 498 40.68 30.19 17.91
CA ASP A 498 41.49 31.41 17.75
C ASP A 498 42.94 31.14 17.26
N SER A 499 43.31 29.86 17.17
CA SER A 499 44.64 29.39 16.74
C SER A 499 44.54 28.35 15.61
N GLU A 500 45.56 28.31 14.73
CA GLU A 500 45.63 27.38 13.59
C GLU A 500 45.75 25.89 13.99
N THR A 501 45.83 25.53 15.27
CA THR A 501 46.05 24.17 15.75
C THR A 501 44.87 23.63 16.56
N LEU A 502 44.35 22.47 16.14
CA LEU A 502 43.30 21.74 16.88
C LEU A 502 43.84 21.25 18.23
N ASP A 503 43.00 21.30 19.26
CA ASP A 503 43.33 20.75 20.57
C ASP A 503 43.35 19.18 20.55
N ASN A 504 44.11 18.57 21.46
CA ASN A 504 44.28 17.13 21.52
C ASN A 504 42.99 16.35 21.77
N HIS A 505 42.00 16.93 22.45
CA HIS A 505 40.72 16.30 22.71
C HIS A 505 39.86 16.25 21.42
N THR A 506 39.86 17.35 20.66
CA THR A 506 39.18 17.42 19.37
C THR A 506 39.80 16.45 18.36
N ILE A 507 41.14 16.36 18.30
CA ILE A 507 41.85 15.38 17.47
C ILE A 507 41.45 13.96 17.80
N LYS A 508 41.41 13.61 19.10
CA LYS A 508 40.97 12.27 19.52
C LYS A 508 39.54 11.94 19.12
N LYS A 509 38.60 12.87 19.31
CA LYS A 509 37.20 12.71 18.89
C LYS A 509 37.09 12.59 17.37
N PHE A 510 37.79 13.45 16.63
CA PHE A 510 37.82 13.41 15.17
C PHE A 510 38.31 12.04 14.66
N ASN A 511 39.47 11.58 15.16
CA ASN A 511 40.03 10.30 14.78
C ASN A 511 39.12 9.12 15.15
N HIS A 512 38.45 9.19 16.30
CA HIS A 512 37.47 8.18 16.70
C HIS A 512 36.32 8.07 15.70
N LEU A 513 35.70 9.20 15.33
CA LEU A 513 34.60 9.23 14.35
C LEU A 513 35.06 8.78 12.96
N CYS A 514 36.24 9.22 12.54
CA CYS A 514 36.86 8.83 11.28
C CYS A 514 37.12 7.31 11.23
N SER A 515 37.68 6.73 12.31
CA SER A 515 37.92 5.29 12.41
C SER A 515 36.63 4.49 12.48
N ALA A 516 35.60 4.99 13.18
CA ALA A 516 34.28 4.34 13.24
C ALA A 516 33.61 4.29 11.86
N SER A 517 33.64 5.40 11.11
CA SER A 517 33.15 5.45 9.74
C SER A 517 33.88 4.46 8.84
N ALA A 518 35.22 4.48 8.86
CA ALA A 518 36.05 3.54 8.08
C ALA A 518 35.77 2.07 8.45
N LYS A 519 35.58 1.77 9.73
CA LYS A 519 35.22 0.42 10.21
C LYS A 519 33.91 -0.08 9.58
N TYR A 520 32.84 0.71 9.58
CA TYR A 520 31.57 0.30 9.03
C TYR A 520 31.57 0.17 7.50
N PHE A 521 32.25 1.06 6.77
CA PHE A 521 32.49 0.85 5.35
C PHE A 521 33.31 -0.40 5.08
N GLN A 522 34.34 -0.69 5.89
CA GLN A 522 35.12 -1.91 5.73
C GLN A 522 34.30 -3.16 6.03
N MET A 523 33.48 -3.17 7.10
CA MET A 523 32.56 -4.27 7.39
C MET A 523 31.57 -4.52 6.23
N PHE A 524 31.10 -3.46 5.58
CA PHE A 524 30.28 -3.58 4.38
C PHE A 524 31.07 -4.24 3.25
N LEU A 525 32.30 -3.79 2.95
CA LEU A 525 33.16 -4.36 1.92
C LEU A 525 33.52 -5.82 2.23
N ASP A 526 33.83 -6.14 3.48
CA ASP A 526 34.12 -7.51 3.93
C ASP A 526 32.90 -8.45 3.73
N SER A 527 31.68 -7.91 3.86
CA SER A 527 30.45 -8.68 3.62
C SER A 527 30.22 -9.05 2.15
N LEU A 528 30.94 -8.41 1.22
CA LEU A 528 30.92 -8.72 -0.22
C LEU A 528 31.94 -9.80 -0.60
N CYS A 529 32.89 -10.11 0.29
CA CYS A 529 33.93 -11.06 0.03
C CYS A 529 33.41 -12.51 0.01
N SER A 530 34.02 -13.34 -0.84
CA SER A 530 33.85 -14.78 -0.80
C SER A 530 34.39 -15.35 0.54
N PRO A 531 34.06 -16.62 0.89
CA PRO A 531 34.63 -17.29 2.07
C PRO A 531 36.15 -17.30 2.11
N GLU A 532 36.81 -17.13 0.97
CA GLU A 532 38.27 -17.02 0.84
C GLU A 532 38.81 -15.59 1.13
N GLY A 533 37.94 -14.66 1.47
CA GLY A 533 38.29 -13.25 1.75
C GLY A 533 38.61 -12.40 0.53
N LYS A 534 38.23 -12.85 -0.68
CA LYS A 534 38.42 -12.11 -1.92
C LYS A 534 37.10 -11.46 -2.38
N ILE A 535 37.16 -10.20 -2.79
CA ILE A 535 36.05 -9.55 -3.47
C ILE A 535 35.86 -10.21 -4.84
N PRO A 536 34.60 -10.50 -5.27
CA PRO A 536 34.33 -11.03 -6.61
C PRO A 536 34.91 -10.12 -7.69
N GLU A 537 35.42 -10.74 -8.77
CA GLU A 537 35.97 -10.02 -9.92
C GLU A 537 34.89 -9.16 -10.59
N HIS A 538 33.66 -9.70 -10.69
CA HIS A 538 32.47 -8.97 -11.10
C HIS A 538 31.56 -8.75 -9.90
N LEU A 539 31.22 -7.48 -9.62
CA LEU A 539 30.23 -7.10 -8.61
C LEU A 539 28.84 -7.07 -9.27
N GLU A 540 27.86 -7.59 -8.55
CA GLU A 540 26.46 -7.50 -8.96
C GLU A 540 26.03 -6.02 -9.08
N GLU A 541 25.15 -5.71 -10.03
CA GLU A 541 24.71 -4.34 -10.34
C GLU A 541 24.22 -3.59 -9.10
N GLU A 542 23.48 -4.27 -8.22
CA GLU A 542 22.91 -3.68 -6.99
C GLU A 542 23.98 -3.24 -5.98
N VAL A 543 25.12 -3.92 -5.91
CA VAL A 543 26.20 -3.64 -4.95
C VAL A 543 27.39 -2.92 -5.59
N LEU A 544 27.46 -2.82 -6.92
CA LEU A 544 28.58 -2.24 -7.65
C LEU A 544 28.88 -0.80 -7.20
N ARG A 545 27.89 0.09 -7.36
CA ARG A 545 28.06 1.49 -6.97
C ARG A 545 28.35 1.65 -5.48
N PRO A 546 27.58 1.05 -4.56
CA PRO A 546 27.90 1.08 -3.13
C PRO A 546 29.31 0.59 -2.78
N ALA A 547 29.81 -0.45 -3.42
CA ALA A 547 31.13 -1.00 -3.16
C ALA A 547 32.25 -0.03 -3.56
N LEU A 548 32.17 0.57 -4.75
CA LEU A 548 33.15 1.53 -5.25
C LEU A 548 33.11 2.83 -4.43
N VAL A 549 31.93 3.32 -4.09
CA VAL A 549 31.76 4.47 -3.18
C VAL A 549 32.34 4.18 -1.79
N ALA A 550 32.09 3.00 -1.22
CA ALA A 550 32.67 2.61 0.07
C ALA A 550 34.21 2.60 0.02
N ARG A 551 34.81 2.05 -1.05
CA ARG A 551 36.26 2.08 -1.27
C ARG A 551 36.80 3.51 -1.32
N PHE A 552 36.17 4.37 -2.10
CA PHE A 552 36.52 5.80 -2.19
C PHE A 552 36.41 6.50 -0.82
N ARG A 553 35.32 6.25 -0.06
CA ARG A 553 35.13 6.83 1.28
C ARG A 553 36.19 6.36 2.26
N VAL A 554 36.53 5.06 2.29
CA VAL A 554 37.59 4.51 3.13
C VAL A 554 38.94 5.16 2.79
N ALA A 555 39.27 5.28 1.52
CA ALA A 555 40.49 5.97 1.07
C ALA A 555 40.57 7.41 1.61
N ARG A 556 39.48 8.16 1.47
CA ARG A 556 39.38 9.54 1.96
C ARG A 556 39.52 9.61 3.48
N LEU A 557 38.90 8.70 4.23
CA LEU A 557 38.95 8.66 5.69
C LEU A 557 40.37 8.38 6.18
N TYR A 558 41.08 7.40 5.62
CA TYR A 558 42.48 7.15 5.99
C TYR A 558 43.38 8.34 5.71
N SER A 559 43.19 9.07 4.61
CA SER A 559 43.98 10.28 4.30
C SER A 559 43.77 11.45 5.29
N ARG A 560 42.64 11.44 6.02
CA ARG A 560 42.20 12.50 6.97
C ARG A 560 42.60 12.19 8.43
N LEU A 561 42.97 10.95 8.77
CA LEU A 561 43.43 10.62 10.12
C LEU A 561 44.63 11.45 10.52
N ILE A 562 44.53 12.10 11.68
CA ILE A 562 45.57 12.99 12.23
C ILE A 562 46.42 12.15 13.20
N SER A 563 47.70 12.00 12.90
CA SER A 563 48.67 11.30 13.77
C SER A 563 49.89 12.15 14.00
N SER A 564 50.37 12.14 15.25
CA SER A 564 51.64 12.76 15.61
C SER A 564 52.85 11.85 15.25
N SER A 565 52.63 10.57 15.02
CA SER A 565 53.64 9.60 14.58
C SER A 565 53.76 9.60 13.06
N PRO A 566 54.93 9.98 12.50
CA PRO A 566 55.15 9.93 11.05
C PRO A 566 54.97 8.53 10.46
N SER A 567 55.32 7.49 11.20
CA SER A 567 55.12 6.08 10.76
C SER A 567 53.66 5.74 10.62
N ALA A 568 52.81 6.06 11.61
CA ALA A 568 51.37 5.82 11.54
C ALA A 568 50.71 6.70 10.44
N GLN A 569 51.22 7.89 10.22
CA GLN A 569 50.73 8.76 9.12
C GLN A 569 51.09 8.15 7.76
N LEU A 570 52.26 7.55 7.61
CA LEU A 570 52.69 6.87 6.39
C LEU A 570 51.81 5.67 6.12
N GLU A 571 51.56 4.81 7.12
CA GLU A 571 50.66 3.65 7.00
C GLU A 571 49.23 4.04 6.57
N ASN A 572 48.71 5.10 7.16
CA ASN A 572 47.38 5.61 6.76
C ASN A 572 47.36 6.11 5.31
N LEU A 573 48.43 6.79 4.85
CA LEU A 573 48.53 7.25 3.46
C LEU A 573 48.68 6.09 2.47
N ASP A 574 49.42 5.04 2.84
CA ASP A 574 49.59 3.85 2.01
C ASP A 574 48.27 3.10 1.89
N LYS A 575 47.49 2.91 2.98
CA LYS A 575 46.11 2.36 2.94
C LYS A 575 45.18 3.20 2.09
N SER A 576 45.24 4.53 2.23
CA SER A 576 44.45 5.44 1.41
C SER A 576 44.72 5.25 -0.08
N LEU A 577 46.01 5.18 -0.45
CA LEU A 577 46.44 4.97 -1.84
C LEU A 577 45.94 3.64 -2.40
N GLU A 578 46.05 2.56 -1.64
CA GLU A 578 45.57 1.22 -2.02
C GLU A 578 44.08 1.23 -2.39
N HIS A 579 43.24 1.85 -1.57
CA HIS A 579 41.80 1.95 -1.84
C HIS A 579 41.46 2.81 -3.06
N TYR A 580 42.15 3.96 -3.28
CA TYR A 580 41.96 4.75 -4.49
C TYR A 580 42.43 4.02 -5.76
N GLN A 581 43.57 3.33 -5.68
CA GLN A 581 44.06 2.50 -6.79
C GLN A 581 43.07 1.39 -7.15
N TYR A 582 42.43 0.77 -6.15
CA TYR A 582 41.40 -0.25 -6.43
C TYR A 582 40.25 0.33 -7.25
N VAL A 583 39.71 1.51 -6.91
CA VAL A 583 38.62 2.15 -7.66
C VAL A 583 39.02 2.39 -9.13
N VAL A 584 40.21 2.96 -9.36
CA VAL A 584 40.72 3.22 -10.71
C VAL A 584 40.91 1.93 -11.51
N GLN A 585 41.60 0.93 -10.93
CA GLN A 585 41.87 -0.35 -11.59
C GLN A 585 40.59 -1.13 -11.91
N TYR A 586 39.60 -1.09 -11.00
CA TYR A 586 38.31 -1.73 -11.23
C TYR A 586 37.57 -1.09 -12.43
N CYS A 587 37.49 0.23 -12.49
CA CYS A 587 36.86 0.93 -13.60
C CYS A 587 37.65 0.81 -14.93
N GLU A 588 38.98 0.65 -14.88
CA GLU A 588 39.77 0.32 -16.08
C GLU A 588 39.49 -1.09 -16.61
N ALA A 589 39.28 -2.05 -15.70
CA ALA A 589 38.94 -3.42 -16.07
C ALA A 589 37.46 -3.57 -16.48
N HIS A 590 36.56 -2.72 -15.96
CA HIS A 590 35.11 -2.71 -16.17
C HIS A 590 34.64 -1.32 -16.58
N PRO A 591 34.76 -0.93 -17.86
CA PRO A 591 34.41 0.42 -18.33
C PRO A 591 32.94 0.81 -18.09
N GLU A 592 32.03 -0.17 -18.03
CA GLU A 592 30.62 0.03 -17.70
C GLU A 592 30.41 0.57 -16.28
N ALA A 593 31.29 0.21 -15.35
CA ALA A 593 31.24 0.70 -13.98
C ALA A 593 31.62 2.19 -13.84
N ALA A 594 32.40 2.72 -14.75
CA ALA A 594 32.90 4.11 -14.70
C ALA A 594 31.76 5.14 -14.70
N ALA A 595 30.70 4.90 -15.49
CA ALA A 595 29.55 5.78 -15.57
C ALA A 595 28.75 5.86 -14.24
N THR A 596 28.81 4.82 -13.41
CA THR A 596 28.08 4.78 -12.13
C THR A 596 28.77 5.56 -11.01
N VAL A 597 30.09 5.83 -11.14
CA VAL A 597 30.96 6.48 -10.13
C VAL A 597 31.88 7.54 -10.74
N GLU A 598 31.40 8.28 -11.73
CA GLU A 598 32.20 9.25 -12.51
C GLU A 598 32.96 10.23 -11.60
N THR A 599 32.28 10.87 -10.66
CA THR A 599 32.89 11.83 -9.72
C THR A 599 33.92 11.17 -8.81
N GLU A 600 33.59 10.01 -8.25
CA GLU A 600 34.51 9.27 -7.37
C GLU A 600 35.74 8.75 -8.15
N LEU A 601 35.56 8.36 -9.40
CA LEU A 601 36.65 7.90 -10.27
C LEU A 601 37.61 9.05 -10.61
N GLU A 602 37.07 10.21 -11.00
CA GLU A 602 37.87 11.41 -11.31
C GLU A 602 38.76 11.81 -10.11
N LEU A 603 38.14 11.93 -8.93
CA LEU A 603 38.86 12.26 -7.69
C LEU A 603 39.85 11.15 -7.31
N SER A 604 39.53 9.88 -7.50
CA SER A 604 40.43 8.77 -7.21
C SER A 604 41.66 8.82 -8.11
N THR A 605 41.50 9.10 -9.39
CA THR A 605 42.59 9.23 -10.37
C THR A 605 43.53 10.36 -10.00
N GLU A 606 43.00 11.53 -9.60
CA GLU A 606 43.80 12.65 -9.11
C GLU A 606 44.61 12.26 -7.86
N MET A 607 43.95 11.59 -6.89
CA MET A 607 44.59 11.20 -5.63
C MET A 607 45.66 10.10 -5.83
N VAL A 608 45.50 9.20 -6.76
CA VAL A 608 46.54 8.22 -7.15
C VAL A 608 47.80 8.88 -7.68
N GLY A 609 47.65 10.04 -8.34
CA GLY A 609 48.80 10.88 -8.77
C GLY A 609 49.46 11.67 -7.63
N LEU A 610 48.66 12.21 -6.71
CA LEU A 610 49.14 13.13 -5.66
C LEU A 610 49.68 12.43 -4.41
N LEU A 611 49.06 11.32 -3.96
CA LEU A 611 49.47 10.65 -2.71
C LEU A 611 50.90 10.10 -2.74
N PRO A 612 51.43 9.51 -3.81
CA PRO A 612 52.83 9.08 -3.86
C PRO A 612 53.82 10.20 -3.60
N LEU A 613 53.55 11.43 -4.09
CA LEU A 613 54.38 12.59 -3.84
C LEU A 613 54.40 12.99 -2.37
N LYS A 614 53.24 12.93 -1.70
CA LYS A 614 53.10 13.19 -0.27
C LYS A 614 53.80 12.11 0.57
N ILE A 615 53.65 10.86 0.20
CA ILE A 615 54.32 9.70 0.84
C ILE A 615 55.84 9.83 0.74
N ASN A 616 56.39 10.14 -0.45
CA ASN A 616 57.81 10.29 -0.67
C ASN A 616 58.39 11.49 0.12
N ARG A 617 57.66 12.61 0.20
CA ARG A 617 58.07 13.74 1.07
C ARG A 617 58.09 13.35 2.55
N LEU A 618 57.17 12.56 3.02
CA LEU A 618 57.12 12.10 4.41
C LEU A 618 58.26 11.12 4.69
N LYS A 619 58.55 10.17 3.80
CA LYS A 619 59.68 9.23 3.89
C LYS A 619 61.01 9.98 3.92
N ALA A 620 61.19 11.01 3.07
CA ALA A 620 62.36 11.85 3.06
C ALA A 620 62.56 12.62 4.39
N LYS A 621 61.49 13.17 4.97
CA LYS A 621 61.54 13.84 6.29
C LYS A 621 61.90 12.86 7.41
N MET A 622 61.41 11.63 7.37
CA MET A 622 61.74 10.59 8.35
C MET A 622 63.22 10.20 8.27
N ALA A 623 63.77 10.09 7.04
CA ALA A 623 65.19 9.74 6.85
C ALA A 623 66.15 10.86 7.28
N VAL A 624 65.70 12.12 7.33
CA VAL A 624 66.54 13.26 7.83
C VAL A 624 66.53 13.33 9.38
N ASN A 625 65.45 12.82 10.02
CA ASN A 625 65.25 12.87 11.48
C ASN A 625 65.67 11.57 12.19
N SER A 626 66.04 10.51 11.45
CA SER A 626 66.66 9.29 11.94
C SER A 626 68.20 9.36 11.85
#